data_755c3a6144b6bce0f461e5a5f98e93ce
#
_entry.id   755c3a6144b6bce0f461e5a5f98e93ce
#
_cell.length_a   1.000
_cell.length_b   1.000
_cell.length_c   1.000
_cell.angle_alpha   90.00
_cell.angle_beta   90.00
_cell.angle_gamma   90.00
#
_symmetry.space_group_name_H-M   'P 1'
#
loop_
_entity.id
_entity.type
_entity.pdbx_description
1 polymer ?
#
loop_
_entity_poly.entity_id
_entity_poly.type
_entity_poly.pdbx_seq_one_letter_code
_entity_poly.pdbx_strand_id
1 'polypeptide(L)'
;GIDTGKFIKRLRREDANKVEQTAWKGAAQGWSAVNRGASIALSGAHRLPTSLVQAVTDVGRKLVGTETMPQYQPELPGGGHRRSKLGGIVGDKNAEVQAIYVPACVNAMFGPQKGGMGVTQAFIALLKRAGVAVAIPEAIDSLCCGTPWTSKGMANGHEVMQQRVRTVLVDATGGGKLPVIIDASSCTEGFIAMLEDTGITVLDSIAFTASHLANQLTVAHPVDSVTIHPTCSSQHLALMPAIEKVANLAANEVVIPYSWGCCGYAGDRGMLHPELTASATAREAAEVAGIDSEYHVSSNRTCELGMTRATGKPYRHVLELLEIATR
;
A
#
# COMPACT_ATOMS: atom_id res chain seq x y z
N GLY A 1 16.48 21.57 -4.84
CA GLY A 1 15.68 21.88 -3.65
C GLY A 1 16.10 21.01 -2.48
N ILE A 2 15.76 21.40 -1.26
CA ILE A 2 16.03 20.60 -0.05
C ILE A 2 14.98 19.49 0.03
N ASP A 3 15.42 18.23 0.14
CA ASP A 3 14.54 17.11 0.41
C ASP A 3 14.13 17.11 1.90
N THR A 4 13.02 17.79 2.18
CA THR A 4 12.50 17.94 3.55
C THR A 4 12.13 16.60 4.17
N GLY A 5 11.72 15.60 3.36
CA GLY A 5 11.40 14.27 3.83
C GLY A 5 12.62 13.53 4.40
N LYS A 6 13.74 13.56 3.68
CA LYS A 6 15.02 13.00 4.16
C LYS A 6 15.52 13.74 5.39
N PHE A 7 15.41 15.08 5.40
CA PHE A 7 15.82 15.89 6.54
C PHE A 7 15.07 15.55 7.83
N ILE A 8 13.73 15.46 7.79
CA ILE A 8 12.91 15.11 8.94
C ILE A 8 13.18 13.67 9.42
N LYS A 9 13.38 12.71 8.50
CA LYS A 9 13.74 11.33 8.87
C LYS A 9 15.10 11.27 9.61
N ARG A 10 16.05 12.12 9.20
CA ARG A 10 17.35 12.25 9.86
C ARG A 10 17.20 12.79 11.29
N LEU A 11 16.48 13.90 11.47
CA LEU A 11 16.22 14.47 12.80
C LEU A 11 15.56 13.45 13.75
N ARG A 12 14.51 12.75 13.28
CA ARG A 12 13.87 11.71 14.08
C ARG A 12 14.81 10.57 14.48
N ARG A 13 15.80 10.24 13.64
CA ARG A 13 16.81 9.23 13.97
C ARG A 13 17.74 9.71 15.07
N GLU A 14 18.09 11.00 15.08
CA GLU A 14 18.95 11.61 16.08
C GLU A 14 18.21 11.75 17.44
N ASP A 15 16.90 11.99 17.43
CA ASP A 15 16.07 12.16 18.63
C ASP A 15 15.57 10.84 19.24
N ALA A 16 15.60 9.72 18.51
CA ALA A 16 15.04 8.45 18.95
C ALA A 16 15.79 7.86 20.17
N ASN A 17 15.08 7.68 21.27
CA ASN A 17 15.66 7.17 22.51
C ASN A 17 15.85 5.63 22.50
N LYS A 18 16.64 5.11 23.45
CA LYS A 18 16.98 3.67 23.52
C LYS A 18 15.76 2.78 23.78
N VAL A 19 14.77 3.24 24.51
CA VAL A 19 13.56 2.47 24.85
C VAL A 19 12.71 2.29 23.58
N GLU A 20 12.50 3.37 22.84
CA GLU A 20 11.79 3.35 21.55
C GLU A 20 12.50 2.45 20.54
N GLN A 21 13.84 2.59 20.40
CA GLN A 21 14.64 1.74 19.52
C GLN A 21 14.47 0.25 19.86
N THR A 22 14.43 -0.09 21.17
CA THR A 22 14.25 -1.48 21.63
C THR A 22 12.84 -1.98 21.35
N ALA A 23 11.81 -1.19 21.64
CA ALA A 23 10.42 -1.55 21.37
C ALA A 23 10.17 -1.77 19.86
N TRP A 24 10.66 -0.87 19.01
CA TRP A 24 10.53 -0.97 17.56
C TRP A 24 11.37 -2.12 16.96
N LYS A 25 12.52 -2.46 17.56
CA LYS A 25 13.28 -3.66 17.23
C LYS A 25 12.46 -4.93 17.52
N GLY A 26 11.83 -4.98 18.71
CA GLY A 26 10.91 -6.07 19.06
C GLY A 26 9.74 -6.21 18.08
N ALA A 27 9.15 -5.08 17.66
CA ALA A 27 8.11 -5.08 16.63
C ALA A 27 8.61 -5.62 15.28
N ALA A 28 9.85 -5.33 14.87
CA ALA A 28 10.45 -5.89 13.67
C ALA A 28 10.65 -7.41 13.79
N GLN A 29 11.10 -7.90 14.95
CA GLN A 29 11.25 -9.33 15.21
C GLN A 29 9.93 -10.08 15.14
N GLY A 30 8.86 -9.50 15.73
CA GLY A 30 7.51 -10.06 15.79
C GLY A 30 6.53 -9.53 14.73
N TRP A 31 7.00 -9.03 13.58
CA TRP A 31 6.17 -8.29 12.62
C TRP A 31 4.90 -9.03 12.18
N SER A 32 4.97 -10.33 11.98
CA SER A 32 3.81 -11.16 11.64
C SER A 32 2.68 -11.04 12.69
N ALA A 33 3.06 -11.06 13.98
CA ALA A 33 2.10 -10.91 15.08
C ALA A 33 1.56 -9.47 15.17
N VAL A 34 2.41 -8.46 14.97
CA VAL A 34 2.02 -7.04 14.97
C VAL A 34 1.01 -6.77 13.85
N ASN A 35 1.30 -7.18 12.61
CA ASN A 35 0.42 -6.99 11.47
C ASN A 35 -0.93 -7.71 11.67
N ARG A 36 -0.88 -8.97 12.15
CA ARG A 36 -2.09 -9.74 12.45
C ARG A 36 -2.92 -9.11 13.57
N GLY A 37 -2.27 -8.65 14.63
CA GLY A 37 -2.95 -7.98 15.75
C GLY A 37 -3.68 -6.72 15.28
N ALA A 38 -3.03 -5.89 14.47
CA ALA A 38 -3.64 -4.70 13.88
C ALA A 38 -4.86 -5.05 12.98
N SER A 39 -4.74 -6.09 12.13
CA SER A 39 -5.85 -6.56 11.28
C SER A 39 -7.05 -7.04 12.11
N ILE A 40 -6.80 -7.81 13.18
CA ILE A 40 -7.86 -8.30 14.08
C ILE A 40 -8.52 -7.12 14.82
N ALA A 41 -7.71 -6.18 15.33
CA ALA A 41 -8.22 -5.00 16.04
C ALA A 41 -9.11 -4.14 15.13
N LEU A 42 -8.69 -3.90 13.89
CA LEU A 42 -9.50 -3.19 12.88
C LEU A 42 -10.79 -3.95 12.54
N SER A 43 -10.73 -5.28 12.41
CA SER A 43 -11.93 -6.11 12.15
C SER A 43 -12.90 -6.07 13.33
N GLY A 44 -12.40 -6.03 14.56
CA GLY A 44 -13.22 -5.85 15.76
C GLY A 44 -13.84 -4.45 15.82
N ALA A 45 -13.04 -3.42 15.60
CA ALA A 45 -13.48 -2.03 15.58
C ALA A 45 -14.56 -1.77 14.52
N HIS A 46 -14.39 -2.35 13.32
CA HIS A 46 -15.34 -2.20 12.21
C HIS A 46 -16.73 -2.82 12.47
N ARG A 47 -16.84 -3.73 13.44
CA ARG A 47 -18.12 -4.35 13.86
C ARG A 47 -18.87 -3.57 14.93
N LEU A 48 -18.22 -2.61 15.55
CA LEU A 48 -18.78 -1.78 16.62
C LEU A 48 -19.30 -0.46 16.06
N PRO A 49 -20.23 0.22 16.75
CA PRO A 49 -20.64 1.58 16.39
C PRO A 49 -19.41 2.50 16.33
N THR A 50 -19.26 3.23 15.22
CA THR A 50 -18.12 4.15 14.99
C THR A 50 -17.92 5.12 16.14
N SER A 51 -19.00 5.71 16.67
CA SER A 51 -18.95 6.65 17.81
C SER A 51 -18.34 6.05 19.07
N LEU A 52 -18.60 4.76 19.34
CA LEU A 52 -18.02 4.07 20.48
C LEU A 52 -16.51 3.88 20.29
N VAL A 53 -16.08 3.42 19.11
CA VAL A 53 -14.65 3.21 18.83
C VAL A 53 -13.90 4.54 18.83
N GLN A 54 -14.50 5.61 18.30
CA GLN A 54 -13.93 6.96 18.36
C GLN A 54 -13.77 7.43 19.81
N ALA A 55 -14.80 7.29 20.64
CA ALA A 55 -14.73 7.68 22.06
C ALA A 55 -13.60 6.93 22.79
N VAL A 56 -13.44 5.61 22.54
CA VAL A 56 -12.37 4.81 23.14
C VAL A 56 -10.99 5.30 22.68
N THR A 57 -10.82 5.55 21.36
CA THR A 57 -9.54 6.05 20.85
C THR A 57 -9.24 7.47 21.31
N ASP A 58 -10.25 8.34 21.46
CA ASP A 58 -10.08 9.70 21.98
C ASP A 58 -9.67 9.71 23.45
N VAL A 59 -10.25 8.83 24.28
CA VAL A 59 -9.79 8.64 25.67
C VAL A 59 -8.36 8.10 25.68
N GLY A 60 -8.05 7.10 24.86
CA GLY A 60 -6.68 6.58 24.71
C GLY A 60 -5.68 7.69 24.35
N ARG A 61 -6.02 8.56 23.40
CA ARG A 61 -5.19 9.70 22.97
C ARG A 61 -4.91 10.69 24.12
N LYS A 62 -5.89 10.92 24.99
CA LYS A 62 -5.71 11.77 26.21
C LYS A 62 -4.77 11.13 27.23
N LEU A 63 -4.74 9.80 27.32
CA LEU A 63 -3.93 9.06 28.30
C LEU A 63 -2.49 8.82 27.83
N VAL A 64 -2.28 8.41 26.57
CA VAL A 64 -0.96 8.01 26.04
C VAL A 64 -0.40 8.96 24.98
N GLY A 65 -1.12 10.04 24.67
CA GLY A 65 -0.69 11.08 23.73
C GLY A 65 -1.14 10.83 22.28
N THR A 66 -1.26 11.94 21.54
CA THR A 66 -1.69 11.98 20.13
C THR A 66 -0.65 11.42 19.18
N GLU A 67 0.63 11.43 19.54
CA GLU A 67 1.73 10.87 18.74
C GLU A 67 1.80 9.33 18.81
N THR A 68 1.08 8.72 19.77
CA THR A 68 1.14 7.27 20.03
C THR A 68 -0.15 6.56 19.66
N MET A 69 -1.30 7.15 20.00
CA MET A 69 -2.61 6.52 19.80
C MET A 69 -3.30 7.05 18.55
N PRO A 70 -3.51 6.20 17.52
CA PRO A 70 -4.28 6.57 16.35
C PRO A 70 -5.73 6.90 16.70
N GLN A 71 -6.31 7.89 16.00
CA GLN A 71 -7.73 8.15 16.06
C GLN A 71 -8.48 7.25 15.07
N TYR A 72 -9.52 6.56 15.53
CA TYR A 72 -10.37 5.78 14.64
C TYR A 72 -11.22 6.70 13.77
N GLN A 73 -11.30 6.38 12.50
CA GLN A 73 -12.06 7.16 11.50
C GLN A 73 -13.04 6.26 10.76
N PRO A 74 -14.21 6.78 10.33
CA PRO A 74 -15.28 6.00 9.72
C PRO A 74 -14.89 5.27 8.43
N GLU A 75 -13.96 5.84 7.65
CA GLU A 75 -13.49 5.27 6.39
C GLU A 75 -12.51 4.10 6.57
N LEU A 76 -12.02 3.86 7.82
CA LEU A 76 -11.12 2.74 8.05
C LEU A 76 -11.86 1.42 7.85
N PRO A 77 -11.39 0.57 6.93
CA PRO A 77 -11.99 -0.74 6.71
C PRO A 77 -11.68 -1.68 7.85
N GLY A 78 -12.32 -2.83 7.87
CA GLY A 78 -11.87 -3.96 8.67
C GLY A 78 -10.49 -4.45 8.26
N GLY A 79 -9.95 -5.44 8.95
CA GLY A 79 -8.67 -6.03 8.61
C GLY A 79 -8.70 -6.79 7.28
N GLY A 80 -7.55 -6.81 6.59
CA GLY A 80 -7.36 -7.51 5.34
C GLY A 80 -7.07 -9.01 5.52
N HIS A 81 -6.93 -9.69 4.39
CA HIS A 81 -6.60 -11.11 4.35
C HIS A 81 -5.15 -11.38 4.73
N ARG A 82 -4.92 -12.48 5.44
CA ARG A 82 -3.58 -12.92 5.80
C ARG A 82 -2.81 -13.35 4.56
N ARG A 83 -1.60 -12.82 4.35
CA ARG A 83 -0.77 -13.05 3.17
C ARG A 83 -0.32 -14.51 3.02
N SER A 84 0.01 -15.18 4.13
CA SER A 84 0.42 -16.59 4.11
C SER A 84 -0.68 -17.56 3.67
N LYS A 85 -1.96 -17.14 3.68
CA LYS A 85 -3.06 -17.94 3.15
C LYS A 85 -3.15 -17.91 1.62
N LEU A 86 -2.46 -16.97 0.98
CA LEU A 86 -2.36 -16.92 -0.49
C LEU A 86 -1.46 -18.03 -1.02
N GLY A 87 -0.43 -18.37 -0.31
CA GLY A 87 0.61 -19.39 -0.37
C GLY A 87 1.04 -19.94 -1.74
N GLY A 88 2.32 -20.22 -1.89
CA GLY A 88 2.84 -20.93 -3.04
C GLY A 88 2.72 -20.15 -4.36
N ILE A 89 2.38 -20.85 -5.44
CA ILE A 89 2.21 -20.27 -6.78
C ILE A 89 0.80 -19.73 -6.93
N VAL A 90 0.68 -18.49 -7.42
CA VAL A 90 -0.58 -17.80 -7.72
C VAL A 90 -0.60 -17.32 -9.18
N GLY A 91 -1.78 -16.97 -9.68
CA GLY A 91 -2.00 -16.72 -11.10
C GLY A 91 -2.33 -18.02 -11.85
N ASP A 92 -1.74 -18.24 -13.01
CA ASP A 92 -1.87 -19.50 -13.75
C ASP A 92 -0.85 -20.52 -13.22
N LYS A 93 -1.32 -21.46 -12.41
CA LYS A 93 -0.48 -22.48 -11.75
C LYS A 93 0.17 -23.48 -12.71
N ASN A 94 -0.24 -23.50 -13.97
CA ASN A 94 0.34 -24.37 -15.01
C ASN A 94 1.49 -23.67 -15.77
N ALA A 95 1.64 -22.35 -15.62
CA ALA A 95 2.70 -21.59 -16.24
C ALA A 95 4.00 -21.63 -15.41
N GLU A 96 5.11 -21.35 -16.05
CA GLU A 96 6.39 -21.13 -15.38
C GLU A 96 6.34 -19.87 -14.50
N VAL A 97 6.95 -19.93 -13.31
CA VAL A 97 7.03 -18.80 -12.39
C VAL A 97 7.94 -17.71 -12.97
N GLN A 98 7.38 -16.54 -13.22
CA GLN A 98 8.10 -15.41 -13.84
C GLN A 98 8.63 -14.38 -12.83
N ALA A 99 8.12 -14.38 -11.59
CA ALA A 99 8.52 -13.42 -10.58
C ALA A 99 8.17 -13.90 -9.16
N ILE A 100 8.75 -13.23 -8.18
CA ILE A 100 8.38 -13.38 -6.76
C ILE A 100 7.43 -12.26 -6.38
N TYR A 101 6.22 -12.60 -5.96
CA TYR A 101 5.21 -11.63 -5.55
C TYR A 101 5.24 -11.44 -4.03
N VAL A 102 5.38 -10.21 -3.60
CA VAL A 102 5.40 -9.80 -2.20
C VAL A 102 4.21 -8.86 -1.95
N PRO A 103 3.01 -9.39 -1.66
CA PRO A 103 1.86 -8.56 -1.29
C PRO A 103 2.22 -7.64 -0.13
N ALA A 104 1.91 -6.36 -0.21
CA ALA A 104 2.25 -5.39 0.80
C ALA A 104 1.53 -5.68 2.13
N CYS A 105 2.25 -5.56 3.25
CA CYS A 105 1.68 -5.82 4.58
C CYS A 105 0.54 -4.84 4.93
N VAL A 106 0.54 -3.65 4.37
CA VAL A 106 -0.53 -2.66 4.53
C VAL A 106 -1.88 -3.17 4.01
N ASN A 107 -1.89 -3.97 2.94
CA ASN A 107 -3.11 -4.56 2.37
C ASN A 107 -3.65 -5.73 3.22
N ALA A 108 -2.78 -6.36 4.03
CA ALA A 108 -3.21 -7.34 5.03
C ALA A 108 -3.68 -6.68 6.33
N MET A 109 -3.15 -5.52 6.67
CA MET A 109 -3.57 -4.73 7.83
C MET A 109 -4.93 -4.06 7.59
N PHE A 110 -5.06 -3.35 6.47
CA PHE A 110 -6.30 -2.69 6.05
C PHE A 110 -6.96 -3.49 4.94
N GLY A 111 -8.15 -4.00 5.17
CA GLY A 111 -8.94 -4.69 4.16
C GLY A 111 -9.30 -3.79 2.97
N PRO A 112 -9.90 -4.34 1.93
CA PRO A 112 -10.32 -3.56 0.77
C PRO A 112 -11.40 -2.55 1.13
N GLN A 113 -11.57 -1.56 0.26
CA GLN A 113 -12.71 -0.65 0.33
C GLN A 113 -14.01 -1.44 0.13
N LYS A 114 -15.10 -0.97 0.74
CA LYS A 114 -16.41 -1.61 0.61
C LYS A 114 -16.77 -1.85 -0.86
N GLY A 115 -17.12 -3.08 -1.19
CA GLY A 115 -17.42 -3.48 -2.58
C GLY A 115 -16.20 -3.69 -3.49
N GLY A 116 -14.97 -3.52 -2.98
CA GLY A 116 -13.73 -3.88 -3.68
C GLY A 116 -13.23 -5.26 -3.25
N MET A 117 -12.39 -5.86 -4.07
CA MET A 117 -11.71 -7.12 -3.73
C MET A 117 -10.31 -6.90 -3.14
N GLY A 118 -9.78 -5.69 -3.26
CA GLY A 118 -8.41 -5.31 -2.87
C GLY A 118 -7.37 -5.66 -3.94
N VAL A 119 -6.30 -4.87 -3.97
CA VAL A 119 -5.26 -4.97 -5.00
C VAL A 119 -4.64 -6.37 -5.09
N THR A 120 -4.40 -7.03 -3.96
CA THR A 120 -3.79 -8.36 -3.94
C THR A 120 -4.62 -9.39 -4.70
N GLN A 121 -5.93 -9.42 -4.49
CA GLN A 121 -6.82 -10.35 -5.20
C GLN A 121 -7.02 -9.93 -6.66
N ALA A 122 -7.11 -8.63 -6.93
CA ALA A 122 -7.21 -8.10 -8.28
C ALA A 122 -5.97 -8.47 -9.10
N PHE A 123 -4.78 -8.27 -8.56
CA PHE A 123 -3.54 -8.63 -9.25
C PHE A 123 -3.43 -10.13 -9.53
N ILE A 124 -3.78 -10.99 -8.57
CA ILE A 124 -3.82 -12.45 -8.76
C ILE A 124 -4.82 -12.84 -9.87
N ALA A 125 -5.98 -12.19 -9.92
CA ALA A 125 -6.96 -12.45 -10.98
C ALA A 125 -6.46 -12.02 -12.35
N LEU A 126 -5.80 -10.87 -12.45
CA LEU A 126 -5.17 -10.38 -13.69
C LEU A 126 -4.05 -11.32 -14.17
N LEU A 127 -3.17 -11.77 -13.27
CA LEU A 127 -2.14 -12.77 -13.57
C LEU A 127 -2.75 -14.05 -14.16
N LYS A 128 -3.83 -14.55 -13.52
CA LYS A 128 -4.52 -15.75 -14.00
C LYS A 128 -5.11 -15.56 -15.39
N ARG A 129 -5.75 -14.42 -15.67
CA ARG A 129 -6.32 -14.11 -17.00
C ARG A 129 -5.25 -13.96 -18.07
N ALA A 130 -4.09 -13.43 -17.70
CA ALA A 130 -2.96 -13.27 -18.59
C ALA A 130 -2.12 -14.55 -18.78
N GLY A 131 -2.45 -15.66 -18.11
CA GLY A 131 -1.68 -16.89 -18.19
C GLY A 131 -0.30 -16.82 -17.54
N VAL A 132 -0.13 -15.97 -16.53
CA VAL A 132 1.16 -15.71 -15.84
C VAL A 132 1.14 -16.27 -14.43
N ALA A 133 2.22 -16.95 -14.02
CA ALA A 133 2.44 -17.43 -12.67
C ALA A 133 3.49 -16.61 -11.93
N VAL A 134 3.25 -16.39 -10.63
CA VAL A 134 4.23 -15.81 -9.70
C VAL A 134 4.25 -16.60 -8.40
N ALA A 135 5.37 -16.60 -7.68
CA ALA A 135 5.49 -17.30 -6.40
C ALA A 135 5.47 -16.32 -5.22
N ILE A 136 4.78 -16.68 -4.15
CA ILE A 136 4.77 -15.95 -2.89
C ILE A 136 5.68 -16.67 -1.89
N PRO A 137 6.67 -16.01 -1.26
CA PRO A 137 7.53 -16.65 -0.27
C PRO A 137 6.74 -17.16 0.95
N GLU A 138 7.09 -18.33 1.49
CA GLU A 138 6.44 -18.87 2.70
C GLU A 138 6.54 -17.92 3.90
N ALA A 139 7.68 -17.23 4.05
CA ALA A 139 7.92 -16.28 5.12
C ALA A 139 7.23 -14.91 4.93
N ILE A 140 6.31 -14.78 3.96
CA ILE A 140 5.69 -13.51 3.55
C ILE A 140 5.11 -12.68 4.71
N ASP A 141 4.47 -13.32 5.71
CA ASP A 141 3.87 -12.62 6.83
C ASP A 141 4.91 -11.86 7.69
N SER A 142 6.18 -12.26 7.64
CA SER A 142 7.27 -11.65 8.38
C SER A 142 7.96 -10.49 7.66
N LEU A 143 7.65 -10.26 6.37
CA LEU A 143 8.30 -9.26 5.53
C LEU A 143 7.57 -7.90 5.58
N CYS A 144 8.35 -6.83 5.53
CA CYS A 144 7.87 -5.45 5.40
C CYS A 144 8.90 -4.61 4.64
N CYS A 145 8.46 -3.58 3.95
CA CYS A 145 9.31 -2.64 3.22
C CYS A 145 10.17 -1.70 4.08
N GLY A 146 10.08 -1.81 5.41
CA GLY A 146 10.85 -0.98 6.35
C GLY A 146 10.36 0.45 6.55
N THR A 147 9.40 0.92 5.77
CA THR A 147 8.86 2.28 5.88
C THR A 147 8.38 2.67 7.29
N PRO A 148 7.72 1.78 8.09
CA PRO A 148 7.35 2.13 9.46
C PRO A 148 8.54 2.54 10.33
N TRP A 149 9.66 1.87 10.18
CA TRP A 149 10.89 2.18 10.95
C TRP A 149 11.62 3.40 10.42
N THR A 150 11.80 3.51 9.10
CA THR A 150 12.50 4.65 8.49
C THR A 150 11.76 5.96 8.73
N SER A 151 10.42 5.96 8.67
CA SER A 151 9.60 7.17 8.89
C SER A 151 9.66 7.68 10.32
N LYS A 152 9.91 6.79 11.29
CA LYS A 152 10.00 7.13 12.73
C LYS A 152 11.45 7.23 13.23
N GLY A 153 12.45 7.00 12.40
CA GLY A 153 13.87 7.06 12.80
C GLY A 153 14.37 5.83 13.57
N MET A 154 13.67 4.70 13.51
CA MET A 154 13.95 3.48 14.29
C MET A 154 14.98 2.59 13.59
N ALA A 155 16.24 2.99 13.59
CA ALA A 155 17.31 2.34 12.82
C ALA A 155 17.49 0.85 13.16
N ASN A 156 17.47 0.48 14.45
CA ASN A 156 17.70 -0.91 14.88
C ASN A 156 16.61 -1.86 14.38
N GLY A 157 15.36 -1.42 14.37
CA GLY A 157 14.25 -2.21 13.83
C GLY A 157 14.30 -2.32 12.32
N HIS A 158 14.70 -1.25 11.63
CA HIS A 158 14.90 -1.26 10.19
C HIS A 158 15.97 -2.26 9.77
N GLU A 159 17.12 -2.29 10.44
CA GLU A 159 18.22 -3.23 10.16
C GLU A 159 17.77 -4.69 10.28
N VAL A 160 17.06 -5.04 11.37
CA VAL A 160 16.50 -6.40 11.55
C VAL A 160 15.57 -6.77 10.39
N MET A 161 14.70 -5.85 9.96
CA MET A 161 13.79 -6.10 8.86
C MET A 161 14.51 -6.21 7.53
N GLN A 162 15.47 -5.33 7.26
CA GLN A 162 16.28 -5.36 6.03
C GLN A 162 17.04 -6.67 5.89
N GLN A 163 17.69 -7.13 6.95
CA GLN A 163 18.41 -8.41 6.95
C GLN A 163 17.47 -9.58 6.63
N ARG A 164 16.27 -9.62 7.25
CA ARG A 164 15.27 -10.65 6.98
C ARG A 164 14.78 -10.61 5.54
N VAL A 165 14.45 -9.42 5.02
CA VAL A 165 14.00 -9.22 3.65
C VAL A 165 15.07 -9.69 2.66
N ARG A 166 16.33 -9.31 2.87
CA ARG A 166 17.45 -9.75 2.03
C ARG A 166 17.59 -11.28 2.03
N THR A 167 17.62 -11.89 3.21
CA THR A 167 17.75 -13.35 3.32
C THR A 167 16.65 -14.09 2.57
N VAL A 168 15.39 -13.71 2.80
CA VAL A 168 14.24 -14.39 2.20
C VAL A 168 14.17 -14.16 0.70
N LEU A 169 14.39 -12.92 0.23
CA LEU A 169 14.19 -12.58 -1.18
C LEU A 169 15.39 -12.99 -2.05
N VAL A 170 16.62 -13.00 -1.53
CA VAL A 170 17.77 -13.58 -2.25
C VAL A 170 17.53 -15.06 -2.51
N ASP A 171 17.08 -15.81 -1.51
CA ASP A 171 16.75 -17.23 -1.66
C ASP A 171 15.57 -17.42 -2.64
N ALA A 172 14.45 -16.75 -2.42
CA ALA A 172 13.25 -16.90 -3.23
C ALA A 172 13.45 -16.52 -4.71
N THR A 173 14.31 -15.54 -5.00
CA THR A 173 14.59 -15.09 -6.38
C THR A 173 15.69 -15.92 -7.07
N GLY A 174 16.29 -16.90 -6.37
CA GLY A 174 17.44 -17.64 -6.87
C GLY A 174 18.65 -16.74 -7.11
N GLY A 175 18.92 -15.81 -6.18
CA GLY A 175 20.02 -14.86 -6.28
C GLY A 175 19.76 -13.72 -7.27
N GLY A 176 18.50 -13.28 -7.44
CA GLY A 176 18.14 -12.20 -8.34
C GLY A 176 17.79 -12.61 -9.78
N LYS A 177 17.66 -13.91 -10.06
CA LYS A 177 17.22 -14.40 -11.38
C LYS A 177 15.76 -14.02 -11.68
N LEU A 178 14.91 -14.05 -10.66
CA LEU A 178 13.51 -13.61 -10.77
C LEU A 178 13.36 -12.21 -10.18
N PRO A 179 12.59 -11.31 -10.81
CA PRO A 179 12.25 -10.03 -10.22
C PRO A 179 11.28 -10.18 -9.04
N VAL A 180 11.25 -9.19 -8.17
CA VAL A 180 10.28 -9.07 -7.08
C VAL A 180 9.20 -8.07 -7.47
N ILE A 181 7.92 -8.42 -7.29
CA ILE A 181 6.77 -7.57 -7.57
C ILE A 181 6.10 -7.15 -6.25
N ILE A 182 5.80 -5.86 -6.10
CA ILE A 182 5.16 -5.27 -4.93
C ILE A 182 3.85 -4.57 -5.35
N ASP A 183 2.78 -4.69 -4.57
CA ASP A 183 1.45 -4.14 -4.88
C ASP A 183 1.08 -2.87 -4.08
N ALA A 184 2.07 -2.05 -3.75
CA ALA A 184 1.88 -0.73 -3.17
C ALA A 184 3.11 0.14 -3.46
N SER A 185 2.93 1.26 -4.15
CA SER A 185 4.04 2.08 -4.65
C SER A 185 5.00 2.56 -3.55
N SER A 186 4.51 2.91 -2.37
CA SER A 186 5.38 3.29 -1.24
C SER A 186 6.17 2.10 -0.66
N CYS A 187 5.63 0.88 -0.76
CA CYS A 187 6.36 -0.33 -0.38
C CYS A 187 7.40 -0.70 -1.45
N THR A 188 7.08 -0.51 -2.74
CA THR A 188 8.04 -0.70 -3.85
C THR A 188 9.29 0.13 -3.62
N GLU A 189 9.15 1.43 -3.32
CA GLU A 189 10.25 2.33 -2.97
C GLU A 189 11.08 1.81 -1.79
N GLY A 190 10.41 1.34 -0.73
CA GLY A 190 11.06 0.78 0.45
C GLY A 190 11.82 -0.51 0.17
N PHE A 191 11.28 -1.42 -0.63
CA PHE A 191 11.97 -2.67 -1.02
C PHE A 191 13.16 -2.40 -1.95
N ILE A 192 13.06 -1.44 -2.89
CA ILE A 192 14.20 -1.01 -3.70
C ILE A 192 15.36 -0.60 -2.79
N ALA A 193 15.11 0.27 -1.80
CA ALA A 193 16.13 0.71 -0.87
C ALA A 193 16.70 -0.42 0.00
N MET A 194 15.87 -1.38 0.43
CA MET A 194 16.33 -2.53 1.24
C MET A 194 17.17 -3.53 0.46
N LEU A 195 16.89 -3.68 -0.84
CA LEU A 195 17.53 -4.66 -1.73
C LEU A 195 18.63 -4.06 -2.58
N GLU A 196 18.96 -2.78 -2.37
CA GLU A 196 20.16 -2.17 -2.96
C GLU A 196 21.36 -3.09 -2.77
N ASP A 197 22.23 -3.22 -3.76
CA ASP A 197 23.41 -4.09 -3.79
C ASP A 197 23.16 -5.62 -3.82
N THR A 198 21.90 -6.08 -3.91
CA THR A 198 21.60 -7.51 -4.02
C THR A 198 21.49 -8.03 -5.45
N GLY A 199 21.44 -7.14 -6.44
CA GLY A 199 21.17 -7.49 -7.84
C GLY A 199 19.72 -7.87 -8.14
N ILE A 200 18.83 -7.83 -7.14
CA ILE A 200 17.40 -8.13 -7.32
C ILE A 200 16.67 -6.94 -7.95
N THR A 201 16.01 -7.17 -9.07
CA THR A 201 15.11 -6.20 -9.68
C THR A 201 13.79 -6.15 -8.91
N VAL A 202 13.37 -4.96 -8.48
CA VAL A 202 12.07 -4.73 -7.83
C VAL A 202 11.16 -3.95 -8.75
N LEU A 203 9.96 -4.45 -8.99
CA LEU A 203 8.94 -3.86 -9.84
C LEU A 203 7.69 -3.55 -9.03
N ASP A 204 7.02 -2.46 -9.39
CA ASP A 204 5.66 -2.20 -8.93
C ASP A 204 4.67 -3.07 -9.74
N SER A 205 3.62 -3.56 -9.10
CA SER A 205 2.59 -4.37 -9.76
C SER A 205 1.90 -3.66 -10.91
N ILE A 206 1.79 -2.33 -10.85
CA ILE A 206 1.24 -1.52 -11.95
C ILE A 206 2.19 -1.51 -13.14
N ALA A 207 3.49 -1.29 -12.90
CA ALA A 207 4.50 -1.33 -13.96
C ALA A 207 4.58 -2.72 -14.60
N PHE A 208 4.56 -3.77 -13.78
CA PHE A 208 4.52 -5.15 -14.27
C PHE A 208 3.25 -5.42 -15.10
N THR A 209 2.09 -4.99 -14.64
CA THR A 209 0.82 -5.12 -15.39
C THR A 209 0.89 -4.38 -16.72
N ALA A 210 1.33 -3.13 -16.73
CA ALA A 210 1.42 -2.32 -17.95
C ALA A 210 2.38 -2.89 -18.99
N SER A 211 3.48 -3.53 -18.57
CA SER A 211 4.51 -4.04 -19.48
C SER A 211 4.33 -5.53 -19.85
N HIS A 212 3.84 -6.37 -18.94
CA HIS A 212 3.81 -7.82 -19.11
C HIS A 212 2.39 -8.40 -19.26
N LEU A 213 1.36 -7.80 -18.66
CA LEU A 213 0.02 -8.38 -18.68
C LEU A 213 -0.91 -7.68 -19.67
N ALA A 214 -0.78 -6.38 -19.87
CA ALA A 214 -1.73 -5.56 -20.60
C ALA A 214 -2.10 -6.09 -22.00
N ASN A 215 -1.12 -6.60 -22.74
CA ASN A 215 -1.33 -7.12 -24.08
C ASN A 215 -1.97 -8.54 -24.13
N GLN A 216 -2.09 -9.19 -22.97
CA GLN A 216 -2.65 -10.53 -22.81
C GLN A 216 -4.07 -10.49 -22.20
N LEU A 217 -4.51 -9.30 -21.80
CA LEU A 217 -5.81 -9.08 -21.19
C LEU A 217 -6.81 -8.56 -22.25
N THR A 218 -8.00 -9.16 -22.25
CA THR A 218 -9.12 -8.65 -23.04
C THR A 218 -10.00 -7.80 -22.14
N VAL A 219 -10.18 -6.54 -22.50
CA VAL A 219 -11.11 -5.63 -21.82
C VAL A 219 -12.49 -5.82 -22.41
N ALA A 220 -13.37 -6.45 -21.66
CA ALA A 220 -14.75 -6.73 -22.12
C ALA A 220 -15.73 -5.63 -21.72
N HIS A 221 -15.51 -5.00 -20.58
CA HIS A 221 -16.42 -4.05 -19.95
C HIS A 221 -15.66 -2.83 -19.42
N PRO A 222 -15.16 -1.93 -20.29
CA PRO A 222 -14.52 -0.70 -19.82
C PRO A 222 -15.55 0.12 -19.01
N VAL A 223 -15.09 0.73 -17.91
CA VAL A 223 -15.93 1.64 -17.14
C VAL A 223 -16.06 2.99 -17.86
N ASP A 224 -17.08 3.78 -17.52
CA ASP A 224 -17.31 5.05 -18.22
C ASP A 224 -16.19 6.06 -17.90
N SER A 225 -15.87 6.25 -16.64
CA SER A 225 -14.88 7.26 -16.25
C SER A 225 -14.16 6.93 -14.94
N VAL A 226 -12.92 7.42 -14.81
CA VAL A 226 -12.11 7.25 -13.61
C VAL A 226 -11.33 8.51 -13.24
N THR A 227 -11.36 8.87 -11.96
CA THR A 227 -10.47 9.90 -11.39
C THR A 227 -9.28 9.22 -10.70
N ILE A 228 -8.07 9.64 -11.06
CA ILE A 228 -6.81 9.13 -10.48
C ILE A 228 -6.25 10.12 -9.48
N HIS A 229 -5.95 9.66 -8.25
CA HIS A 229 -5.08 10.38 -7.33
C HIS A 229 -3.65 9.86 -7.46
N PRO A 230 -2.70 10.63 -8.04
CA PRO A 230 -1.29 10.30 -8.05
C PRO A 230 -0.71 10.29 -6.63
N THR A 231 0.24 9.40 -6.37
CA THR A 231 0.90 9.34 -5.06
C THR A 231 2.32 9.89 -5.14
N CYS A 232 2.87 10.37 -4.01
CA CYS A 232 4.26 10.81 -3.96
C CYS A 232 5.21 9.71 -4.44
N SER A 233 4.99 8.46 -3.99
CA SER A 233 5.78 7.30 -4.40
C SER A 233 5.64 6.95 -5.88
N SER A 234 4.45 7.12 -6.48
CA SER A 234 4.28 6.90 -7.92
C SER A 234 5.06 7.92 -8.75
N GLN A 235 5.21 9.15 -8.25
CA GLN A 235 6.06 10.16 -8.89
C GLN A 235 7.56 9.82 -8.76
N HIS A 236 8.01 9.47 -7.55
CA HIS A 236 9.41 9.09 -7.31
C HIS A 236 9.85 7.89 -8.14
N LEU A 237 8.95 6.93 -8.35
CA LEU A 237 9.18 5.72 -9.13
C LEU A 237 8.89 5.89 -10.63
N ALA A 238 8.52 7.09 -11.09
CA ALA A 238 8.11 7.37 -12.47
C ALA A 238 7.00 6.42 -12.98
N LEU A 239 6.05 6.07 -12.13
CA LEU A 239 4.96 5.12 -12.45
C LEU A 239 3.79 5.76 -13.21
N MET A 240 3.72 7.08 -13.34
CA MET A 240 2.56 7.73 -13.95
C MET A 240 2.23 7.21 -15.35
N PRO A 241 3.20 7.01 -16.27
CA PRO A 241 2.88 6.44 -17.58
C PRO A 241 2.25 5.03 -17.52
N ALA A 242 2.68 4.20 -16.55
CA ALA A 242 2.11 2.87 -16.33
C ALA A 242 0.70 2.94 -15.72
N ILE A 243 0.47 3.85 -14.76
CA ILE A 243 -0.84 4.10 -14.15
C ILE A 243 -1.83 4.57 -15.22
N GLU A 244 -1.46 5.55 -16.04
CA GLU A 244 -2.28 6.08 -17.13
C GLU A 244 -2.58 5.00 -18.18
N LYS A 245 -1.57 4.20 -18.57
CA LYS A 245 -1.78 3.07 -19.47
C LYS A 245 -2.81 2.07 -18.95
N VAL A 246 -2.68 1.68 -17.68
CA VAL A 246 -3.61 0.74 -17.04
C VAL A 246 -5.02 1.34 -16.94
N ALA A 247 -5.12 2.62 -16.55
CA ALA A 247 -6.40 3.31 -16.44
C ALA A 247 -7.08 3.48 -17.81
N ASN A 248 -6.35 3.88 -18.86
CA ASN A 248 -6.88 4.03 -20.21
C ASN A 248 -7.29 2.70 -20.87
N LEU A 249 -6.73 1.58 -20.40
CA LEU A 249 -7.23 0.25 -20.82
C LEU A 249 -8.58 -0.06 -20.15
N ALA A 250 -8.79 0.40 -18.92
CA ALA A 250 -9.93 0.02 -18.10
C ALA A 250 -11.11 0.99 -18.18
N ALA A 251 -10.91 2.23 -18.63
CA ALA A 251 -11.90 3.30 -18.62
C ALA A 251 -11.93 4.06 -19.95
N ASN A 252 -13.13 4.55 -20.33
CA ASN A 252 -13.33 5.37 -21.52
C ASN A 252 -12.81 6.81 -21.30
N GLU A 253 -12.93 7.33 -20.09
CA GLU A 253 -12.45 8.65 -19.69
C GLU A 253 -11.56 8.55 -18.45
N VAL A 254 -10.38 9.19 -18.49
CA VAL A 254 -9.40 9.22 -17.40
C VAL A 254 -9.13 10.66 -17.01
N VAL A 255 -9.38 11.00 -15.75
CA VAL A 255 -9.18 12.34 -15.21
C VAL A 255 -8.12 12.30 -14.12
N ILE A 256 -7.13 13.20 -14.20
CA ILE A 256 -6.18 13.48 -13.14
C ILE A 256 -6.46 14.90 -12.66
N PRO A 257 -6.89 15.12 -11.40
CA PRO A 257 -7.13 16.45 -10.88
C PRO A 257 -5.89 17.34 -11.01
N TYR A 258 -6.05 18.56 -11.47
CA TYR A 258 -4.94 19.51 -11.61
C TYR A 258 -4.32 19.87 -10.25
N SER A 259 -5.17 19.95 -9.22
CA SER A 259 -4.77 20.29 -7.84
C SER A 259 -4.26 19.10 -7.04
N TRP A 260 -3.97 17.96 -7.68
CA TRP A 260 -3.46 16.80 -6.97
C TRP A 260 -2.19 17.12 -6.18
N GLY A 261 -2.02 16.45 -5.05
CA GLY A 261 -0.87 16.65 -4.18
C GLY A 261 -0.65 15.47 -3.24
N CYS A 262 0.13 15.67 -2.19
CA CYS A 262 0.30 14.63 -1.18
C CYS A 262 -0.99 14.43 -0.39
N CYS A 263 -1.46 13.18 -0.25
CA CYS A 263 -2.64 12.86 0.57
C CYS A 263 -2.43 13.12 2.08
N GLY A 264 -1.22 13.46 2.53
CA GLY A 264 -0.90 13.73 3.93
C GLY A 264 -1.01 12.53 4.87
N TYR A 265 -1.36 11.34 4.37
CA TYR A 265 -1.57 10.15 5.22
C TYR A 265 -0.25 9.56 5.74
N ALA A 266 0.80 9.52 4.91
CA ALA A 266 2.18 9.17 5.27
C ALA A 266 2.29 7.99 6.27
N GLY A 267 1.75 6.83 5.91
CA GLY A 267 1.69 5.64 6.76
C GLY A 267 0.62 5.74 7.85
N ASP A 268 1.00 5.88 9.12
CA ASP A 268 0.09 6.03 10.26
C ASP A 268 -0.22 7.49 10.62
N ARG A 269 0.50 8.44 10.02
CA ARG A 269 0.40 9.85 10.39
C ARG A 269 -1.00 10.43 10.16
N GLY A 270 -1.67 10.04 9.09
CA GLY A 270 -3.07 10.45 8.84
C GLY A 270 -4.09 9.90 9.84
N MET A 271 -3.72 8.88 10.62
CA MET A 271 -4.52 8.40 11.77
C MET A 271 -4.13 9.09 13.07
N LEU A 272 -2.86 9.46 13.23
CA LEU A 272 -2.37 10.23 14.39
C LEU A 272 -2.77 11.69 14.31
N HIS A 273 -2.71 12.27 13.12
CA HIS A 273 -2.93 13.67 12.82
C HIS A 273 -3.89 13.84 11.63
N PRO A 274 -5.20 13.58 11.79
CA PRO A 274 -6.17 13.68 10.69
C PRO A 274 -6.29 15.09 10.12
N GLU A 275 -5.98 16.13 10.90
CA GLU A 275 -5.94 17.53 10.47
C GLU A 275 -4.88 17.79 9.38
N LEU A 276 -3.77 17.05 9.38
CA LEU A 276 -2.75 17.16 8.34
C LEU A 276 -3.25 16.62 7.00
N THR A 277 -3.95 15.48 7.02
CA THR A 277 -4.59 14.94 5.82
C THR A 277 -5.64 15.91 5.29
N ALA A 278 -6.51 16.42 6.15
CA ALA A 278 -7.55 17.37 5.76
C ALA A 278 -6.97 18.63 5.09
N SER A 279 -5.90 19.19 5.66
CA SER A 279 -5.21 20.35 5.08
C SER A 279 -4.53 20.04 3.74
N ALA A 280 -3.83 18.89 3.66
CA ALA A 280 -3.08 18.51 2.46
C ALA A 280 -3.99 18.23 1.25
N THR A 281 -5.16 17.64 1.48
CA THR A 281 -6.09 17.20 0.43
C THR A 281 -7.18 18.21 0.08
N ALA A 282 -7.28 19.33 0.80
CA ALA A 282 -8.41 20.27 0.69
C ALA A 282 -8.66 20.77 -0.75
N ARG A 283 -7.58 21.13 -1.48
CA ARG A 283 -7.69 21.63 -2.86
C ARG A 283 -8.15 20.55 -3.84
N GLU A 284 -7.51 19.38 -3.77
CA GLU A 284 -7.87 18.26 -4.63
C GLU A 284 -9.28 17.75 -4.34
N ALA A 285 -9.68 17.67 -3.07
CA ALA A 285 -11.03 17.27 -2.68
C ALA A 285 -12.10 18.24 -3.21
N ALA A 286 -11.81 19.55 -3.19
CA ALA A 286 -12.71 20.56 -3.76
C ALA A 286 -12.85 20.41 -5.28
N GLU A 287 -11.77 20.12 -6.00
CA GLU A 287 -11.80 19.85 -7.44
C GLU A 287 -12.57 18.56 -7.75
N VAL A 288 -12.27 17.47 -7.04
CA VAL A 288 -12.92 16.15 -7.21
C VAL A 288 -14.43 16.23 -6.92
N ALA A 289 -14.88 17.14 -6.06
CA ALA A 289 -16.30 17.35 -5.81
C ALA A 289 -17.07 17.81 -7.07
N GLY A 290 -16.38 18.47 -8.01
CA GLY A 290 -16.94 18.89 -9.31
C GLY A 290 -16.74 17.89 -10.45
N ILE A 291 -16.07 16.75 -10.20
CA ILE A 291 -15.79 15.69 -11.20
C ILE A 291 -16.78 14.54 -10.98
N ASP A 292 -17.55 14.21 -12.01
CA ASP A 292 -18.49 13.09 -11.98
C ASP A 292 -17.84 11.85 -12.63
N SER A 293 -17.02 11.15 -11.86
CA SER A 293 -16.40 9.88 -12.30
C SER A 293 -17.06 8.69 -11.63
N GLU A 294 -17.23 7.62 -12.41
CA GLU A 294 -17.77 6.34 -11.92
C GLU A 294 -16.87 5.72 -10.86
N TYR A 295 -15.55 5.79 -11.07
CA TYR A 295 -14.54 5.25 -10.15
C TYR A 295 -13.50 6.29 -9.74
N HIS A 296 -12.91 6.06 -8.55
CA HIS A 296 -11.81 6.83 -8.03
C HIS A 296 -10.69 5.87 -7.63
N VAL A 297 -9.46 6.11 -8.10
CA VAL A 297 -8.35 5.19 -7.90
C VAL A 297 -7.07 5.86 -7.46
N SER A 298 -6.21 5.06 -6.84
CA SER A 298 -4.85 5.44 -6.48
C SER A 298 -3.91 4.22 -6.61
N SER A 299 -2.66 4.33 -6.18
CA SER A 299 -1.64 3.27 -6.25
C SER A 299 -1.12 2.83 -4.88
N ASN A 300 -1.80 3.24 -3.80
CA ASN A 300 -1.32 2.97 -2.45
C ASN A 300 -2.45 3.03 -1.43
N ARG A 301 -2.59 1.97 -0.62
CA ARG A 301 -3.72 1.81 0.32
C ARG A 301 -3.93 2.99 1.27
N THR A 302 -2.86 3.58 1.79
CA THR A 302 -2.97 4.73 2.69
C THR A 302 -3.45 6.00 1.97
N CYS A 303 -3.09 6.18 0.70
CA CYS A 303 -3.60 7.28 -0.10
C CYS A 303 -5.07 7.07 -0.47
N GLU A 304 -5.49 5.82 -0.78
CA GLU A 304 -6.90 5.47 -0.97
C GLU A 304 -7.74 5.86 0.25
N LEU A 305 -7.27 5.53 1.47
CA LEU A 305 -7.94 5.90 2.72
C LEU A 305 -7.99 7.42 2.90
N GLY A 306 -6.87 8.11 2.67
CA GLY A 306 -6.79 9.57 2.80
C GLY A 306 -7.73 10.30 1.85
N MET A 307 -7.77 9.88 0.59
CA MET A 307 -8.65 10.48 -0.41
C MET A 307 -10.11 10.09 -0.21
N THR A 308 -10.41 8.87 0.24
CA THR A 308 -11.77 8.49 0.63
C THR A 308 -12.30 9.38 1.74
N ARG A 309 -11.48 9.67 2.77
CA ARG A 309 -11.81 10.60 3.85
C ARG A 309 -12.08 12.01 3.33
N ALA A 310 -11.18 12.50 2.48
CA ALA A 310 -11.23 13.89 2.02
C ALA A 310 -12.39 14.18 1.09
N THR A 311 -12.73 13.24 0.20
CA THR A 311 -13.72 13.45 -0.87
C THR A 311 -15.08 12.82 -0.57
N GLY A 312 -15.15 11.89 0.38
CA GLY A 312 -16.33 11.04 0.59
C GLY A 312 -16.55 10.00 -0.53
N LYS A 313 -15.70 9.97 -1.55
CA LYS A 313 -15.76 9.01 -2.67
C LYS A 313 -14.89 7.79 -2.36
N PRO A 314 -15.32 6.56 -2.63
CA PRO A 314 -14.53 5.36 -2.35
C PRO A 314 -13.35 5.25 -3.33
N TYR A 315 -12.14 5.46 -2.84
CA TYR A 315 -10.91 5.22 -3.62
C TYR A 315 -10.47 3.76 -3.48
N ARG A 316 -10.03 3.17 -4.59
CA ARG A 316 -9.50 1.80 -4.66
C ARG A 316 -8.21 1.78 -5.49
N HIS A 317 -7.55 0.63 -5.56
CA HIS A 317 -6.33 0.51 -6.34
C HIS A 317 -6.64 0.48 -7.86
N VAL A 318 -5.78 1.08 -8.70
CA VAL A 318 -5.99 1.12 -10.16
C VAL A 318 -6.07 -0.28 -10.78
N LEU A 319 -5.39 -1.29 -10.23
CA LEU A 319 -5.49 -2.68 -10.69
C LEU A 319 -6.86 -3.31 -10.38
N GLU A 320 -7.59 -2.85 -9.37
CA GLU A 320 -8.98 -3.28 -9.16
C GLU A 320 -9.89 -2.81 -10.28
N LEU A 321 -9.63 -1.61 -10.82
CA LEU A 321 -10.37 -1.10 -11.98
C LEU A 321 -10.13 -1.96 -13.22
N LEU A 322 -8.88 -2.27 -13.54
CA LEU A 322 -8.55 -3.13 -14.68
C LEU A 322 -9.13 -4.54 -14.50
N GLU A 323 -9.14 -5.06 -13.26
CA GLU A 323 -9.75 -6.34 -12.95
C GLU A 323 -11.26 -6.34 -13.26
N ILE A 324 -11.97 -5.27 -12.89
CA ILE A 324 -13.41 -5.09 -13.20
C ILE A 324 -13.61 -5.06 -14.72
N ALA A 325 -12.85 -4.27 -15.45
CA ALA A 325 -12.98 -4.09 -16.87
C ALA A 325 -12.66 -5.35 -17.70
N THR A 326 -11.92 -6.30 -17.11
CA THR A 326 -11.49 -7.55 -17.77
C THR A 326 -12.26 -8.80 -17.32
N ARG A 327 -13.36 -8.66 -16.56
CA ARG A 327 -14.21 -9.80 -16.11
C ARG A 327 -14.91 -10.53 -17.21
#